data_ddc434e4e937770ece50078c6a27636e
#
_entry.id   ddc434e4e937770ece50078c6a27636e
#
_cell.length_a   1.000
_cell.length_b   1.000
_cell.length_c   1.000
_cell.angle_alpha   90.00
_cell.angle_beta   90.00
_cell.angle_gamma   90.00
#
_symmetry.space_group_name_H-M   'P 1'
#
loop_
_entity.id
_entity.type
_entity.pdbx_description
1 polymer ?
#
loop_
_entity_poly.entity_id
_entity_poly.type
_entity_poly.pdbx_seq_one_letter_code
_entity_poly.pdbx_strand_id
1 'polypeptide(L)'
;MALLELEDISLSFNGVKAVTSISFSVATGEICALIGPNGAGKSSLLNVINGVYQAQSGSITYAGQTRRRMRPHQAAEGGIARTFQNIALFKGMSVLDNVLTGRNLKRRSTWLEQMLRIGRAPAEDDEQRRHAERVIEFLRIHPWRHALVGKLSYGLQKRVELARALAAEPRLLLLDEPMAGMNAEEKHEMSQFIRDINRELGVTVVLIEHDIGVVMGLSDHVVVLDYGRKIGDGTPAQVRANPQVIAAYLGTRRSSSVGKP
;
A
#
# COMPACT_ATOMS: atom_id res chain seq x y z
N MET A 1 -14.59 -7.93 -12.02
CA MET A 1 -13.40 -7.97 -12.89
C MET A 1 -12.16 -7.81 -12.06
N ALA A 2 -11.09 -8.57 -12.31
CA ALA A 2 -9.84 -8.38 -11.62
C ALA A 2 -9.16 -7.07 -12.06
N LEU A 3 -8.69 -6.27 -11.10
CA LEU A 3 -7.87 -5.09 -11.37
C LEU A 3 -6.40 -5.47 -11.44
N LEU A 4 -5.96 -6.41 -10.60
CA LEU A 4 -4.60 -6.93 -10.53
C LEU A 4 -4.64 -8.45 -10.59
N GLU A 5 -3.80 -9.05 -11.45
CA GLU A 5 -3.58 -10.48 -11.50
C GLU A 5 -2.07 -10.76 -11.54
N LEU A 6 -1.63 -11.68 -10.73
CA LEU A 6 -0.26 -12.18 -10.72
C LEU A 6 -0.29 -13.63 -11.15
N GLU A 7 0.57 -14.01 -12.10
CA GLU A 7 0.71 -15.37 -12.62
C GLU A 7 2.15 -15.83 -12.47
N ASP A 8 2.37 -16.91 -11.71
CA ASP A 8 3.65 -17.61 -11.52
C ASP A 8 4.84 -16.68 -11.20
N ILE A 9 4.58 -15.63 -10.43
CA ILE A 9 5.60 -14.67 -10.03
C ILE A 9 6.67 -15.35 -9.19
N SER A 10 7.92 -15.26 -9.65
CA SER A 10 9.09 -15.71 -8.87
C SER A 10 10.15 -14.63 -8.81
N LEU A 11 10.76 -14.50 -7.63
CA LEU A 11 11.81 -13.53 -7.33
C LEU A 11 12.86 -14.14 -6.41
N SER A 12 14.12 -13.98 -6.77
CA SER A 12 15.27 -14.45 -5.97
C SER A 12 16.32 -13.34 -5.85
N PHE A 13 17.01 -13.30 -4.71
CA PHE A 13 18.15 -12.42 -4.46
C PHE A 13 19.36 -13.26 -4.12
N ASN A 14 20.42 -13.15 -4.89
CA ASN A 14 21.68 -13.89 -4.67
C ASN A 14 21.48 -15.38 -4.38
N GLY A 15 20.55 -16.03 -5.13
CA GLY A 15 20.23 -17.45 -4.96
C GLY A 15 19.18 -17.76 -3.88
N VAL A 16 18.81 -16.79 -3.03
CA VAL A 16 17.73 -16.96 -2.04
C VAL A 16 16.39 -16.66 -2.68
N LYS A 17 15.49 -17.65 -2.68
CA LYS A 17 14.13 -17.49 -3.23
C LYS A 17 13.28 -16.69 -2.25
N ALA A 18 12.94 -15.46 -2.61
CA ALA A 18 12.06 -14.60 -1.83
C ALA A 18 10.58 -14.85 -2.15
N VAL A 19 10.27 -15.18 -3.42
CA VAL A 19 8.93 -15.48 -3.91
C VAL A 19 9.05 -16.61 -4.93
N THR A 20 8.16 -17.61 -4.88
CA THR A 20 8.20 -18.80 -5.76
C THR A 20 6.81 -19.10 -6.30
N SER A 21 6.63 -18.92 -7.61
CA SER A 21 5.42 -19.25 -8.38
C SER A 21 4.13 -18.79 -7.69
N ILE A 22 4.06 -17.51 -7.33
CA ILE A 22 2.87 -16.94 -6.68
C ILE A 22 1.90 -16.46 -7.74
N SER A 23 0.65 -16.96 -7.64
CA SER A 23 -0.47 -16.56 -8.48
C SER A 23 -1.67 -16.23 -7.60
N PHE A 24 -2.27 -15.05 -7.78
CA PHE A 24 -3.55 -14.63 -7.21
C PHE A 24 -4.09 -13.41 -7.95
N SER A 25 -5.35 -13.09 -7.73
CA SER A 25 -5.99 -11.92 -8.32
C SER A 25 -6.66 -11.06 -7.25
N VAL A 26 -6.79 -9.76 -7.55
CA VAL A 26 -7.52 -8.79 -6.71
C VAL A 26 -8.58 -8.13 -7.57
N ALA A 27 -9.83 -8.20 -7.15
CA ALA A 27 -10.94 -7.61 -7.86
C ALA A 27 -10.95 -6.07 -7.72
N THR A 28 -11.57 -5.38 -8.68
CA THR A 28 -11.78 -3.94 -8.54
C THR A 28 -12.66 -3.63 -7.34
N GLY A 29 -12.24 -2.70 -6.48
CA GLY A 29 -12.95 -2.32 -5.26
C GLY A 29 -12.81 -3.30 -4.11
N GLU A 30 -11.91 -4.27 -4.20
CA GLU A 30 -11.63 -5.25 -3.14
C GLU A 30 -10.55 -4.74 -2.18
N ILE A 31 -10.68 -5.08 -0.89
CA ILE A 31 -9.62 -4.96 0.10
C ILE A 31 -8.97 -6.33 0.26
N CYS A 32 -7.78 -6.52 -0.31
CA CYS A 32 -7.00 -7.75 -0.21
C CYS A 32 -5.89 -7.60 0.81
N ALA A 33 -5.84 -8.48 1.81
CA ALA A 33 -4.73 -8.55 2.76
C ALA A 33 -3.72 -9.61 2.36
N LEU A 34 -2.45 -9.24 2.43
CA LEU A 34 -1.32 -10.14 2.23
C LEU A 34 -0.66 -10.40 3.58
N ILE A 35 -0.84 -11.60 4.13
CA ILE A 35 -0.36 -11.97 5.47
C ILE A 35 0.66 -13.11 5.42
N GLY A 36 1.33 -13.34 6.54
CA GLY A 36 2.31 -14.41 6.69
C GLY A 36 3.42 -14.02 7.66
N PRO A 37 4.27 -14.96 8.08
CA PRO A 37 5.42 -14.71 8.96
C PRO A 37 6.40 -13.68 8.39
N ASN A 38 7.30 -13.18 9.25
CA ASN A 38 8.40 -12.34 8.79
C ASN A 38 9.30 -13.13 7.84
N GLY A 39 9.71 -12.49 6.74
CA GLY A 39 10.49 -13.16 5.70
C GLY A 39 9.67 -14.00 4.71
N ALA A 40 8.34 -14.05 4.83
CA ALA A 40 7.49 -14.81 3.89
C ALA A 40 7.42 -14.26 2.46
N GLY A 41 8.05 -13.10 2.18
CA GLY A 41 8.09 -12.52 0.83
C GLY A 41 7.05 -11.43 0.55
N LYS A 42 6.23 -11.03 1.53
CA LYS A 42 5.13 -10.06 1.37
C LYS A 42 5.57 -8.72 0.77
N SER A 43 6.53 -8.02 1.41
CA SER A 43 7.04 -6.73 0.93
C SER A 43 7.79 -6.87 -0.40
N SER A 44 8.44 -8.03 -0.65
CA SER A 44 9.05 -8.33 -1.95
C SER A 44 8.00 -8.40 -3.05
N LEU A 45 6.85 -9.00 -2.77
CA LEU A 45 5.74 -9.08 -3.71
C LEU A 45 5.12 -7.71 -3.98
N LEU A 46 4.92 -6.86 -2.94
CA LEU A 46 4.51 -5.47 -3.13
C LEU A 46 5.51 -4.70 -3.99
N ASN A 47 6.81 -4.93 -3.80
CA ASN A 47 7.86 -4.32 -4.62
C ASN A 47 7.79 -4.77 -6.09
N VAL A 48 7.38 -6.01 -6.36
CA VAL A 48 7.14 -6.51 -7.72
C VAL A 48 5.92 -5.82 -8.34
N ILE A 49 4.81 -5.72 -7.63
CA ILE A 49 3.59 -5.04 -8.09
C ILE A 49 3.87 -3.56 -8.40
N ASN A 50 4.62 -2.88 -7.53
CA ASN A 50 4.98 -1.46 -7.70
C ASN A 50 6.15 -1.24 -8.70
N GLY A 51 6.72 -2.32 -9.24
CA GLY A 51 7.79 -2.25 -10.23
C GLY A 51 9.19 -1.92 -9.70
N VAL A 52 9.35 -1.83 -8.37
CA VAL A 52 10.67 -1.63 -7.71
C VAL A 52 11.57 -2.85 -7.90
N TYR A 53 11.00 -4.04 -7.80
CA TYR A 53 11.69 -5.28 -8.13
C TYR A 53 11.13 -5.87 -9.42
N GLN A 54 12.02 -6.50 -10.20
CA GLN A 54 11.64 -7.19 -11.43
C GLN A 54 11.59 -8.70 -11.16
N ALA A 55 10.41 -9.30 -11.32
CA ALA A 55 10.27 -10.74 -11.26
C ALA A 55 11.13 -11.44 -12.33
N GLN A 56 11.74 -12.57 -11.99
CA GLN A 56 12.50 -13.38 -12.92
C GLN A 56 11.59 -14.22 -13.84
N SER A 57 10.42 -14.62 -13.33
CA SER A 57 9.40 -15.33 -14.11
C SER A 57 7.99 -14.87 -13.74
N GLY A 58 7.04 -15.23 -14.57
CA GLY A 58 5.65 -14.90 -14.42
C GLY A 58 5.24 -13.61 -15.13
N SER A 59 4.00 -13.21 -14.93
CA SER A 59 3.40 -12.01 -15.51
C SER A 59 2.50 -11.29 -14.51
N ILE A 60 2.35 -9.97 -14.72
CA ILE A 60 1.46 -9.08 -13.98
C ILE A 60 0.46 -8.51 -14.97
N THR A 61 -0.83 -8.78 -14.74
CA THR A 61 -1.91 -8.10 -15.45
C THR A 61 -2.50 -7.04 -14.54
N TYR A 62 -2.41 -5.79 -14.96
CA TYR A 62 -2.97 -4.65 -14.24
C TYR A 62 -3.87 -3.84 -15.17
N ALA A 63 -5.12 -3.63 -14.73
CA ALA A 63 -6.15 -2.93 -15.51
C ALA A 63 -6.28 -3.48 -16.96
N GLY A 64 -6.23 -4.82 -17.11
CA GLY A 64 -6.33 -5.52 -18.40
C GLY A 64 -5.06 -5.51 -19.24
N GLN A 65 -3.97 -4.94 -18.76
CA GLN A 65 -2.69 -4.91 -19.47
C GLN A 65 -1.69 -5.88 -18.85
N THR A 66 -1.34 -6.94 -19.58
CA THR A 66 -0.36 -7.94 -19.13
C THR A 66 1.06 -7.51 -19.45
N ARG A 67 1.94 -7.62 -18.46
CA ARG A 67 3.36 -7.28 -18.55
C ARG A 67 4.20 -8.33 -17.82
N ARG A 68 5.34 -8.68 -18.41
CA ARG A 68 6.36 -9.47 -17.69
C ARG A 68 7.14 -8.65 -16.67
N ARG A 69 7.23 -7.35 -16.88
CA ARG A 69 7.97 -6.42 -16.02
C ARG A 69 7.18 -5.13 -15.86
N MET A 70 6.88 -4.77 -14.63
CA MET A 70 6.34 -3.47 -14.27
C MET A 70 7.52 -2.53 -13.98
N ARG A 71 7.46 -1.29 -14.47
CA ARG A 71 8.42 -0.24 -14.09
C ARG A 71 7.76 0.75 -13.12
N PRO A 72 8.50 1.37 -12.16
CA PRO A 72 7.89 2.24 -11.15
C PRO A 72 7.05 3.39 -11.74
N HIS A 73 7.53 4.05 -12.81
CA HIS A 73 6.77 5.12 -13.47
C HIS A 73 5.48 4.58 -14.11
N GLN A 74 5.52 3.40 -14.73
CA GLN A 74 4.34 2.78 -15.35
C GLN A 74 3.30 2.40 -14.28
N ALA A 75 3.74 1.92 -13.12
CA ALA A 75 2.87 1.65 -11.98
C ALA A 75 2.19 2.95 -11.50
N ALA A 76 2.98 4.01 -11.28
CA ALA A 76 2.48 5.28 -10.82
C ALA A 76 1.54 5.96 -11.85
N GLU A 77 1.90 5.99 -13.12
CA GLU A 77 1.06 6.51 -14.20
C GLU A 77 -0.24 5.69 -14.38
N GLY A 78 -0.15 4.36 -14.15
CA GLY A 78 -1.31 3.47 -14.13
C GLY A 78 -2.25 3.67 -12.93
N GLY A 79 -1.88 4.51 -11.96
CA GLY A 79 -2.67 4.78 -10.77
C GLY A 79 -2.40 3.78 -9.64
N ILE A 80 -1.20 3.23 -9.53
CA ILE A 80 -0.76 2.48 -8.35
C ILE A 80 -0.03 3.45 -7.42
N ALA A 81 -0.55 3.69 -6.22
CA ALA A 81 0.14 4.42 -5.16
C ALA A 81 0.54 3.47 -4.03
N ARG A 82 1.58 3.85 -3.28
CA ARG A 82 2.09 3.05 -2.17
C ARG A 82 2.48 3.90 -0.97
N THR A 83 2.19 3.39 0.23
CA THR A 83 2.84 3.80 1.46
C THR A 83 4.04 2.89 1.76
N PHE A 84 4.98 3.35 2.55
CA PHE A 84 6.16 2.57 2.91
C PHE A 84 6.11 2.17 4.39
N GLN A 85 6.75 1.06 4.73
CA GLN A 85 6.85 0.61 6.11
C GLN A 85 7.47 1.69 7.02
N ASN A 86 8.57 2.30 6.57
CA ASN A 86 9.17 3.46 7.21
C ASN A 86 8.59 4.75 6.63
N ILE A 87 8.14 5.66 7.49
CA ILE A 87 7.57 6.94 7.09
C ILE A 87 8.54 7.70 6.19
N ALA A 88 8.17 7.85 4.92
CA ALA A 88 8.99 8.52 3.90
C ALA A 88 8.48 9.96 3.62
N LEU A 89 8.22 10.72 4.68
CA LEU A 89 7.75 12.12 4.60
C LEU A 89 8.91 13.11 4.69
N PHE A 90 8.73 14.25 4.07
CA PHE A 90 9.65 15.39 4.18
C PHE A 90 9.39 16.12 5.50
N LYS A 91 10.17 15.79 6.54
CA LYS A 91 9.94 16.27 7.92
C LYS A 91 10.01 17.80 8.07
N GLY A 92 10.75 18.48 7.20
CA GLY A 92 10.88 19.95 7.14
C GLY A 92 9.80 20.66 6.35
N MET A 93 8.86 19.93 5.75
CA MET A 93 7.74 20.48 4.99
C MET A 93 6.45 20.41 5.81
N SER A 94 5.48 21.26 5.46
CA SER A 94 4.14 21.21 6.05
C SER A 94 3.39 19.93 5.64
N VAL A 95 2.27 19.63 6.32
CA VAL A 95 1.34 18.57 5.92
C VAL A 95 0.85 18.80 4.50
N LEU A 96 0.38 20.01 4.20
CA LEU A 96 -0.12 20.37 2.87
C LEU A 96 0.95 20.17 1.80
N ASP A 97 2.17 20.64 2.02
CA ASP A 97 3.24 20.48 1.03
C ASP A 97 3.61 19.01 0.81
N ASN A 98 3.64 18.19 1.87
CA ASN A 98 3.83 16.74 1.74
C ASN A 98 2.74 16.10 0.89
N VAL A 99 1.47 16.44 1.12
CA VAL A 99 0.34 15.90 0.35
C VAL A 99 0.41 16.36 -1.10
N LEU A 100 0.78 17.61 -1.35
CA LEU A 100 0.98 18.17 -2.70
C LEU A 100 2.06 17.41 -3.49
N THR A 101 3.10 16.86 -2.85
CA THR A 101 4.09 16.03 -3.57
C THR A 101 3.45 14.80 -4.24
N GLY A 102 2.35 14.25 -3.67
CA GLY A 102 1.59 13.16 -4.28
C GLY A 102 0.92 13.53 -5.60
N ARG A 103 0.74 14.84 -5.86
CA ARG A 103 0.11 15.37 -7.08
C ARG A 103 1.07 15.60 -8.25
N ASN A 104 2.38 15.38 -8.07
CA ASN A 104 3.37 15.75 -9.08
C ASN A 104 3.13 15.08 -10.45
N LEU A 105 2.66 13.83 -10.49
CA LEU A 105 2.34 13.12 -11.74
C LEU A 105 1.07 13.64 -12.44
N LYS A 106 0.25 14.43 -11.77
CA LYS A 106 -0.98 15.01 -12.34
C LYS A 106 -0.75 16.37 -12.99
N ARG A 107 0.44 16.97 -12.82
CA ARG A 107 0.81 18.24 -13.44
C ARG A 107 1.03 18.07 -14.95
N ARG A 108 0.45 18.96 -15.73
CA ARG A 108 0.56 19.00 -17.20
C ARG A 108 1.32 20.22 -17.69
N SER A 109 1.47 21.26 -16.85
CA SER A 109 2.25 22.44 -17.16
C SER A 109 3.73 22.11 -17.27
N THR A 110 4.40 22.75 -18.23
CA THR A 110 5.85 22.62 -18.43
C THR A 110 6.61 23.29 -17.29
N TRP A 111 7.88 22.92 -17.10
CA TRP A 111 8.72 23.52 -16.07
C TRP A 111 8.90 25.06 -16.27
N LEU A 112 8.87 25.54 -17.53
CA LEU A 112 8.92 26.97 -17.87
C LEU A 112 7.65 27.69 -17.45
N GLU A 113 6.47 27.14 -17.72
CA GLU A 113 5.19 27.71 -17.27
C GLU A 113 5.13 27.79 -15.75
N GLN A 114 5.66 26.78 -15.05
CA GLN A 114 5.71 26.76 -13.58
C GLN A 114 6.69 27.82 -13.04
N MET A 115 7.88 27.93 -13.63
CA MET A 115 8.91 28.88 -13.19
C MET A 115 8.46 30.34 -13.38
N LEU A 116 7.82 30.64 -14.50
CA LEU A 116 7.35 32.00 -14.84
C LEU A 116 5.94 32.29 -14.32
N ARG A 117 5.25 31.28 -13.75
CA ARG A 117 3.84 31.39 -13.29
C ARG A 117 2.90 31.90 -14.38
N ILE A 118 3.07 31.49 -15.62
CA ILE A 118 2.27 31.87 -16.79
C ILE A 118 1.48 30.66 -17.33
N GLY A 119 0.58 30.91 -18.26
CA GLY A 119 -0.17 29.89 -18.96
C GLY A 119 -1.09 29.08 -18.02
N ARG A 120 -0.90 27.76 -18.00
CA ARG A 120 -1.73 26.83 -17.23
C ARG A 120 -1.32 26.70 -15.77
N ALA A 121 -0.07 27.06 -15.41
CA ALA A 121 0.51 26.77 -14.11
C ALA A 121 -0.29 27.33 -12.92
N PRO A 122 -0.77 28.59 -12.91
CA PRO A 122 -1.55 29.10 -11.78
C PRO A 122 -2.86 28.35 -11.53
N ALA A 123 -3.60 28.04 -12.60
CA ALA A 123 -4.88 27.33 -12.50
C ALA A 123 -4.67 25.87 -12.05
N GLU A 124 -3.59 25.22 -12.52
CA GLU A 124 -3.20 23.89 -12.08
C GLU A 124 -2.79 23.90 -10.59
N ASP A 125 -1.99 24.86 -10.15
CA ASP A 125 -1.59 24.96 -8.74
C ASP A 125 -2.81 25.08 -7.81
N ASP A 126 -3.80 25.90 -8.19
CA ASP A 126 -5.04 26.03 -7.45
C ASP A 126 -5.87 24.75 -7.45
N GLU A 127 -5.92 24.02 -8.56
CA GLU A 127 -6.60 22.72 -8.67
C GLU A 127 -5.91 21.68 -7.78
N GLN A 128 -4.58 21.55 -7.88
CA GLN A 128 -3.80 20.62 -7.09
C GLN A 128 -3.96 20.90 -5.60
N ARG A 129 -3.94 22.18 -5.21
CA ARG A 129 -4.13 22.61 -3.83
C ARG A 129 -5.52 22.25 -3.33
N ARG A 130 -6.58 22.57 -4.09
CA ARG A 130 -7.96 22.19 -3.71
C ARG A 130 -8.11 20.68 -3.53
N HIS A 131 -7.46 19.90 -4.38
CA HIS A 131 -7.51 18.43 -4.24
C HIS A 131 -6.78 17.97 -2.99
N ALA A 132 -5.58 18.49 -2.72
CA ALA A 132 -4.82 18.17 -1.51
C ALA A 132 -5.61 18.53 -0.23
N GLU A 133 -6.28 19.70 -0.21
CA GLU A 133 -7.12 20.12 0.92
C GLU A 133 -8.31 19.16 1.13
N ARG A 134 -8.98 18.69 0.07
CA ARG A 134 -10.05 17.67 0.20
C ARG A 134 -9.55 16.37 0.81
N VAL A 135 -8.36 15.90 0.42
CA VAL A 135 -7.76 14.69 0.98
C VAL A 135 -7.38 14.89 2.46
N ILE A 136 -6.83 16.07 2.80
CA ILE A 136 -6.50 16.46 4.18
C ILE A 136 -7.75 16.47 5.06
N GLU A 137 -8.86 16.98 4.54
CA GLU A 137 -10.14 17.01 5.24
C GLU A 137 -10.72 15.60 5.40
N PHE A 138 -10.72 14.80 4.34
CA PHE A 138 -11.19 13.41 4.35
C PHE A 138 -10.49 12.58 5.43
N LEU A 139 -9.18 12.73 5.59
CA LEU A 139 -8.39 12.02 6.61
C LEU A 139 -8.35 12.75 7.97
N ARG A 140 -9.15 13.81 8.15
CA ARG A 140 -9.30 14.58 9.39
C ARG A 140 -7.98 15.11 9.94
N ILE A 141 -7.09 15.55 9.06
CA ILE A 141 -5.79 16.18 9.43
C ILE A 141 -5.72 17.67 9.11
N HIS A 142 -6.86 18.30 8.77
CA HIS A 142 -6.96 19.72 8.43
C HIS A 142 -6.47 20.69 9.54
N PRO A 143 -6.59 20.39 10.87
CA PRO A 143 -6.06 21.29 11.89
C PRO A 143 -4.52 21.44 11.81
N TRP A 144 -3.84 20.44 11.27
CA TRP A 144 -2.38 20.40 11.17
C TRP A 144 -1.84 20.72 9.78
N ARG A 145 -2.67 21.20 8.83
CA ARG A 145 -2.27 21.37 7.43
C ARG A 145 -1.02 22.24 7.22
N HIS A 146 -0.78 23.21 8.10
CA HIS A 146 0.40 24.08 8.07
C HIS A 146 1.51 23.67 9.05
N ALA A 147 1.28 22.64 9.87
CA ALA A 147 2.27 22.15 10.80
C ALA A 147 3.39 21.41 10.06
N LEU A 148 4.61 21.52 10.56
CA LEU A 148 5.74 20.71 10.05
C LEU A 148 5.51 19.25 10.43
N VAL A 149 5.61 18.36 9.45
CA VAL A 149 5.36 16.93 9.64
C VAL A 149 6.26 16.31 10.70
N GLY A 150 7.51 16.75 10.81
CA GLY A 150 8.45 16.27 11.83
C GLY A 150 8.04 16.55 13.28
N LYS A 151 7.05 17.45 13.50
CA LYS A 151 6.53 17.78 14.85
C LYS A 151 5.26 17.02 15.22
N LEU A 152 4.70 16.25 14.29
CA LEU A 152 3.47 15.50 14.50
C LEU A 152 3.73 14.18 15.25
N SER A 153 2.70 13.69 15.95
CA SER A 153 2.71 12.34 16.51
C SER A 153 2.87 11.29 15.40
N TYR A 154 3.33 10.10 15.76
CA TYR A 154 3.56 9.02 14.80
C TYR A 154 2.27 8.66 14.03
N GLY A 155 1.14 8.53 14.71
CA GLY A 155 -0.15 8.24 14.08
C GLY A 155 -0.58 9.32 13.07
N LEU A 156 -0.37 10.61 13.40
CA LEU A 156 -0.63 11.71 12.46
C LEU A 156 0.32 11.66 11.25
N GLN A 157 1.60 11.34 11.45
CA GLN A 157 2.54 11.17 10.33
C GLN A 157 2.08 10.04 9.39
N LYS A 158 1.60 8.90 9.92
CA LYS A 158 1.03 7.80 9.11
C LYS A 158 -0.22 8.25 8.33
N ARG A 159 -1.08 9.09 8.92
CA ARG A 159 -2.22 9.68 8.18
C ARG A 159 -1.75 10.62 7.06
N VAL A 160 -0.70 11.41 7.27
CA VAL A 160 -0.12 12.27 6.22
C VAL A 160 0.49 11.42 5.10
N GLU A 161 1.13 10.30 5.42
CA GLU A 161 1.65 9.36 4.42
C GLU A 161 0.52 8.76 3.56
N LEU A 162 -0.58 8.36 4.20
CA LEU A 162 -1.79 7.89 3.52
C LEU A 162 -2.40 9.01 2.65
N ALA A 163 -2.48 10.24 3.18
CA ALA A 163 -2.97 11.41 2.44
C ALA A 163 -2.15 11.67 1.17
N ARG A 164 -0.81 11.61 1.27
CA ARG A 164 0.07 11.78 0.12
C ARG A 164 -0.15 10.71 -0.94
N ALA A 165 -0.31 9.45 -0.53
CA ALA A 165 -0.60 8.36 -1.47
C ALA A 165 -1.98 8.53 -2.13
N LEU A 166 -3.00 8.92 -1.35
CA LEU A 166 -4.35 9.15 -1.83
C LEU A 166 -4.45 10.37 -2.77
N ALA A 167 -3.63 11.40 -2.54
CA ALA A 167 -3.56 12.58 -3.39
C ALA A 167 -3.16 12.26 -4.84
N ALA A 168 -2.48 11.13 -5.09
CA ALA A 168 -2.20 10.63 -6.44
C ALA A 168 -3.45 10.15 -7.20
N GLU A 169 -4.64 10.11 -6.57
CA GLU A 169 -5.89 9.53 -7.11
C GLU A 169 -5.67 8.09 -7.62
N PRO A 170 -5.25 7.18 -6.73
CA PRO A 170 -4.92 5.83 -7.14
C PRO A 170 -6.17 5.00 -7.46
N ARG A 171 -6.01 4.06 -8.42
CA ARG A 171 -6.95 2.95 -8.63
C ARG A 171 -6.62 1.77 -7.74
N LEU A 172 -5.31 1.60 -7.42
CA LEU A 172 -4.77 0.57 -6.53
C LEU A 172 -3.87 1.23 -5.48
N LEU A 173 -4.20 1.04 -4.22
CA LEU A 173 -3.43 1.53 -3.08
C LEU A 173 -2.72 0.36 -2.39
N LEU A 174 -1.40 0.40 -2.36
CA LEU A 174 -0.55 -0.58 -1.69
C LEU A 174 -0.13 -0.04 -0.31
N LEU A 175 -0.56 -0.71 0.75
CA LEU A 175 -0.29 -0.31 2.13
C LEU A 175 0.65 -1.33 2.79
N ASP A 176 1.83 -0.89 3.20
CA ASP A 176 2.84 -1.74 3.84
C ASP A 176 2.87 -1.44 5.34
N GLU A 177 2.19 -2.26 6.15
CA GLU A 177 2.04 -2.14 7.60
C GLU A 177 1.55 -0.74 8.05
N PRO A 178 0.40 -0.27 7.52
CA PRO A 178 -0.07 1.09 7.79
C PRO A 178 -0.37 1.35 9.27
N MET A 179 -0.61 0.32 10.06
CA MET A 179 -0.99 0.42 11.48
C MET A 179 0.12 0.01 12.45
N ALA A 180 1.33 -0.29 11.94
CA ALA A 180 2.46 -0.63 12.79
C ALA A 180 2.80 0.53 13.75
N GLY A 181 3.01 0.21 15.04
CA GLY A 181 3.36 1.20 16.06
C GLY A 181 2.21 2.07 16.58
N MET A 182 0.98 1.83 16.12
CA MET A 182 -0.23 2.52 16.58
C MET A 182 -0.86 1.84 17.80
N ASN A 183 -1.49 2.62 18.66
CA ASN A 183 -2.36 2.10 19.72
C ASN A 183 -3.70 1.58 19.15
N ALA A 184 -4.55 0.99 20.00
CA ALA A 184 -5.80 0.36 19.56
C ALA A 184 -6.80 1.35 18.93
N GLU A 185 -6.89 2.57 19.45
CA GLU A 185 -7.77 3.62 18.94
C GLU A 185 -7.29 4.11 17.57
N GLU A 186 -6.00 4.41 17.44
CA GLU A 186 -5.38 4.82 16.18
C GLU A 186 -5.52 3.75 15.09
N LYS A 187 -5.36 2.46 15.45
CA LYS A 187 -5.59 1.34 14.53
C LYS A 187 -7.04 1.28 14.07
N HIS A 188 -7.99 1.48 14.98
CA HIS A 188 -9.41 1.48 14.66
C HIS A 188 -9.73 2.61 13.67
N GLU A 189 -9.27 3.83 13.96
CA GLU A 189 -9.45 4.98 13.05
C GLU A 189 -8.80 4.74 11.68
N MET A 190 -7.56 4.22 11.64
CA MET A 190 -6.88 3.92 10.38
C MET A 190 -7.64 2.86 9.57
N SER A 191 -8.17 1.83 10.23
CA SER A 191 -9.02 0.81 9.60
C SER A 191 -10.29 1.42 9.00
N GLN A 192 -10.90 2.40 9.68
CA GLN A 192 -12.05 3.14 9.16
C GLN A 192 -11.67 3.96 7.92
N PHE A 193 -10.57 4.71 7.96
CA PHE A 193 -10.11 5.46 6.79
C PHE A 193 -9.83 4.58 5.58
N ILE A 194 -9.20 3.42 5.77
CA ILE A 194 -8.97 2.48 4.66
C ILE A 194 -10.29 1.97 4.09
N ARG A 195 -11.26 1.69 4.94
CA ARG A 195 -12.61 1.25 4.53
C ARG A 195 -13.36 2.35 3.78
N ASP A 196 -13.28 3.59 4.26
CA ASP A 196 -13.93 4.75 3.64
C ASP A 196 -13.28 5.07 2.28
N ILE A 197 -11.93 5.00 2.18
CA ILE A 197 -11.21 5.12 0.91
C ILE A 197 -11.70 4.07 -0.11
N ASN A 198 -11.86 2.84 0.33
CA ASN A 198 -12.35 1.78 -0.55
C ASN A 198 -13.80 2.01 -0.97
N ARG A 199 -14.72 2.29 -0.02
CA ARG A 199 -16.15 2.38 -0.27
C ARG A 199 -16.57 3.67 -0.96
N GLU A 200 -16.06 4.81 -0.50
CA GLU A 200 -16.50 6.12 -0.99
C GLU A 200 -15.74 6.55 -2.24
N LEU A 201 -14.45 6.18 -2.35
CA LEU A 201 -13.60 6.56 -3.48
C LEU A 201 -13.40 5.43 -4.49
N GLY A 202 -13.92 4.22 -4.22
CA GLY A 202 -13.80 3.06 -5.11
C GLY A 202 -12.38 2.54 -5.30
N VAL A 203 -11.46 2.87 -4.39
CA VAL A 203 -10.05 2.49 -4.50
C VAL A 203 -9.87 1.04 -4.09
N THR A 204 -9.23 0.24 -4.94
CA THR A 204 -8.81 -1.12 -4.60
C THR A 204 -7.61 -1.05 -3.67
N VAL A 205 -7.58 -1.89 -2.64
CA VAL A 205 -6.52 -1.86 -1.63
C VAL A 205 -5.83 -3.22 -1.54
N VAL A 206 -4.50 -3.22 -1.55
CA VAL A 206 -3.70 -4.37 -1.12
C VAL A 206 -2.89 -3.95 0.09
N LEU A 207 -3.08 -4.63 1.22
CA LEU A 207 -2.40 -4.28 2.46
C LEU A 207 -1.61 -5.44 3.04
N ILE A 208 -0.44 -5.13 3.61
CA ILE A 208 0.29 -6.05 4.48
C ILE A 208 -0.01 -5.64 5.91
N GLU A 209 -0.44 -6.59 6.73
CA GLU A 209 -0.66 -6.39 8.16
C GLU A 209 -0.31 -7.65 8.96
N HIS A 210 0.06 -7.45 10.23
CA HIS A 210 0.40 -8.53 11.15
C HIS A 210 -0.69 -8.77 12.19
N ASP A 211 -1.57 -7.81 12.40
CA ASP A 211 -2.69 -7.90 13.33
C ASP A 211 -3.84 -8.68 12.67
N ILE A 212 -3.94 -9.97 13.01
CA ILE A 212 -4.95 -10.86 12.45
C ILE A 212 -6.39 -10.35 12.72
N GLY A 213 -6.62 -9.72 13.88
CA GLY A 213 -7.93 -9.15 14.21
C GLY A 213 -8.33 -8.04 13.23
N VAL A 214 -7.38 -7.15 12.93
CA VAL A 214 -7.56 -6.08 11.93
C VAL A 214 -7.80 -6.68 10.54
N VAL A 215 -6.97 -7.63 10.11
CA VAL A 215 -7.09 -8.26 8.79
C VAL A 215 -8.46 -8.91 8.61
N MET A 216 -8.89 -9.72 9.58
CA MET A 216 -10.17 -10.45 9.49
C MET A 216 -11.40 -9.53 9.52
N GLY A 217 -11.26 -8.33 10.11
CA GLY A 217 -12.36 -7.35 10.16
C GLY A 217 -12.38 -6.35 9.02
N LEU A 218 -11.25 -6.18 8.32
CA LEU A 218 -11.09 -5.15 7.29
C LEU A 218 -11.15 -5.71 5.87
N SER A 219 -10.62 -6.92 5.64
CA SER A 219 -10.38 -7.46 4.30
C SER A 219 -11.55 -8.28 3.78
N ASP A 220 -11.78 -8.20 2.47
CA ASP A 220 -12.72 -9.08 1.75
C ASP A 220 -12.01 -10.39 1.33
N HIS A 221 -10.71 -10.29 1.06
CA HIS A 221 -9.85 -11.33 0.53
C HIS A 221 -8.53 -11.37 1.30
N VAL A 222 -8.03 -12.57 1.57
CA VAL A 222 -6.76 -12.78 2.28
C VAL A 222 -5.91 -13.77 1.53
N VAL A 223 -4.69 -13.36 1.20
CA VAL A 223 -3.64 -14.20 0.63
C VAL A 223 -2.57 -14.45 1.69
N VAL A 224 -2.25 -15.71 1.94
CA VAL A 224 -1.29 -16.11 2.96
C VAL A 224 -0.01 -16.63 2.32
N LEU A 225 1.10 -16.03 2.70
CA LEU A 225 2.42 -16.44 2.27
C LEU A 225 3.21 -17.10 3.41
N ASP A 226 3.97 -18.13 3.07
CA ASP A 226 4.95 -18.72 3.94
C ASP A 226 6.18 -19.16 3.12
N TYR A 227 7.38 -18.79 3.57
CA TYR A 227 8.65 -19.07 2.87
C TYR A 227 8.60 -18.80 1.35
N GLY A 228 8.00 -17.67 0.94
CA GLY A 228 7.89 -17.29 -0.46
C GLY A 228 6.86 -18.04 -1.28
N ARG A 229 5.98 -18.83 -0.67
CA ARG A 229 4.91 -19.61 -1.32
C ARG A 229 3.54 -19.19 -0.81
N LYS A 230 2.54 -19.29 -1.65
CA LYS A 230 1.14 -19.10 -1.25
C LYS A 230 0.61 -20.38 -0.61
N ILE A 231 0.17 -20.29 0.65
CA ILE A 231 -0.38 -21.40 1.44
C ILE A 231 -1.87 -21.24 1.74
N GLY A 232 -2.43 -20.07 1.46
CA GLY A 232 -3.85 -19.78 1.64
C GLY A 232 -4.28 -18.65 0.70
N ASP A 233 -5.54 -18.72 0.25
CA ASP A 233 -6.15 -17.78 -0.69
C ASP A 233 -7.66 -17.90 -0.58
N GLY A 234 -8.35 -16.82 -0.19
CA GLY A 234 -9.81 -16.85 -0.03
C GLY A 234 -10.33 -15.80 0.94
N THR A 235 -11.59 -15.94 1.34
CA THR A 235 -12.20 -15.06 2.33
C THR A 235 -11.53 -15.21 3.71
N PRO A 236 -11.63 -14.20 4.59
CA PRO A 236 -11.12 -14.30 5.97
C PRO A 236 -11.58 -15.57 6.69
N ALA A 237 -12.84 -15.98 6.51
CA ALA A 237 -13.38 -17.20 7.13
C ALA A 237 -12.71 -18.49 6.59
N GLN A 238 -12.50 -18.57 5.28
CA GLN A 238 -11.84 -19.72 4.63
C GLN A 238 -10.38 -19.83 5.07
N VAL A 239 -9.66 -18.71 5.08
CA VAL A 239 -8.26 -18.67 5.49
C VAL A 239 -8.08 -19.04 6.97
N ARG A 240 -8.98 -18.57 7.83
CA ARG A 240 -8.99 -18.91 9.27
C ARG A 240 -9.19 -20.40 9.53
N ALA A 241 -9.95 -21.08 8.67
CA ALA A 241 -10.22 -22.51 8.79
C ALA A 241 -9.16 -23.39 8.10
N ASN A 242 -8.20 -22.82 7.36
CA ASN A 242 -7.22 -23.57 6.59
C ASN A 242 -6.15 -24.19 7.52
N PRO A 243 -6.01 -25.54 7.55
CA PRO A 243 -5.03 -26.22 8.41
C PRO A 243 -3.58 -25.83 8.12
N GLN A 244 -3.21 -25.56 6.86
CA GLN A 244 -1.86 -25.15 6.48
C GLN A 244 -1.53 -23.77 7.04
N VAL A 245 -2.49 -22.84 7.00
CA VAL A 245 -2.35 -21.50 7.58
C VAL A 245 -2.20 -21.59 9.10
N ILE A 246 -3.06 -22.38 9.76
CA ILE A 246 -3.00 -22.61 11.21
C ILE A 246 -1.62 -23.15 11.61
N ALA A 247 -1.12 -24.17 10.89
CA ALA A 247 0.18 -24.79 11.17
C ALA A 247 1.35 -23.79 11.01
N ALA A 248 1.35 -22.95 9.98
CA ALA A 248 2.37 -21.93 9.75
C ALA A 248 2.44 -20.91 10.90
N TYR A 249 1.30 -20.47 11.42
CA TYR A 249 1.25 -19.53 12.55
C TYR A 249 1.53 -20.17 13.92
N LEU A 250 1.15 -21.43 14.14
CA LEU A 250 1.44 -22.17 15.37
C LEU A 250 2.89 -22.68 15.41
N GLY A 251 3.46 -23.06 14.25
CA GLY A 251 4.85 -23.50 14.13
C GLY A 251 5.87 -22.41 14.51
N THR A 252 5.59 -21.16 14.18
CA THR A 252 6.45 -20.02 14.53
C THR A 252 6.46 -19.70 16.04
N ARG A 253 5.41 -20.04 16.80
CA ARG A 253 5.39 -19.88 18.26
C ARG A 253 6.29 -20.89 18.98
N ARG A 254 6.55 -22.08 18.42
CA ARG A 254 7.43 -23.09 19.03
C ARG A 254 8.93 -22.76 18.89
N SER A 255 9.33 -22.07 17.83
CA SER A 255 10.75 -21.73 17.62
C SER A 255 11.24 -20.54 18.46
N SER A 256 10.34 -19.72 19.00
CA SER A 256 10.71 -18.59 19.89
C SER A 256 10.81 -18.96 21.38
N SER A 257 10.43 -20.20 21.77
CA SER A 257 10.49 -20.68 23.16
C SER A 257 11.64 -21.67 23.45
N VAL A 258 12.47 -21.99 22.45
CA VAL A 258 13.65 -22.85 22.62
C VAL A 258 14.90 -22.03 22.30
N GLY A 259 15.39 -21.31 23.32
CA GLY A 259 16.65 -20.61 23.20
C GLY A 259 16.92 -19.62 24.31
N LYS A 260 17.13 -20.13 25.52
CA LYS A 260 18.16 -19.61 26.46
C LYS A 260 18.52 -20.71 27.44
N PRO A 261 19.76 -21.17 27.47
CA PRO A 261 20.34 -21.69 28.69
C PRO A 261 20.73 -20.53 29.60
#